data_43408e7a6d2c133320a3b9df31db5a76
#
_entry.id   43408e7a6d2c133320a3b9df31db5a76
#
_cell.length_a   1.000
_cell.length_b   1.000
_cell.length_c   1.000
_cell.angle_alpha   90.00
_cell.angle_beta   90.00
_cell.angle_gamma   90.00
#
_symmetry.space_group_name_H-M   'P 1'
#
loop_
_entity.id
_entity.type
_entity.pdbx_description
1 polymer ?
#
loop_
_entity_poly.entity_id
_entity_poly.type
_entity_poly.pdbx_seq_one_letter_code
_entity_poly.pdbx_strand_id
1 'polypeptide(L)'
;MKTSTSLISKLVSLLSILLLAFVIYLVSNSKQDAQLYPSLDQIFSSIYLNVSSGKTILAFLNTILRVIIVLFVSFLSALLISFLYYYSRYTLDFIKPLLTIMKAAPLAAISVYIFMTVKGKLGTPLRPYLITYLVTLPITVEGFISAIDDISPSILCELRITQGPKYLKFNKIYFPLMRRHIILTLLQTIGLSFKVMIMAEYLCQ
;
A
#
# COMPACT_ATOMS: atom_id res chain seq x y z
N MET A 1 9.53 36.99 14.79
CA MET A 1 9.25 35.84 15.70
C MET A 1 9.03 34.49 14.97
N LYS A 2 8.74 34.43 13.66
CA LYS A 2 8.51 33.16 12.90
C LYS A 2 9.79 32.34 12.58
N THR A 3 10.97 32.91 12.61
CA THR A 3 12.24 32.23 12.25
C THR A 3 12.85 31.39 13.37
N SER A 4 12.67 31.80 14.63
CA SER A 4 13.23 31.05 15.77
C SER A 4 12.47 29.75 16.06
N THR A 5 11.15 29.73 15.87
CA THR A 5 10.33 28.52 16.02
C THR A 5 10.66 27.46 14.95
N SER A 6 11.04 27.87 13.74
CA SER A 6 11.48 26.97 12.66
C SER A 6 12.84 26.33 12.96
N LEU A 7 13.76 27.07 13.57
CA LEU A 7 15.09 26.56 13.96
C LEU A 7 14.97 25.57 15.13
N ILE A 8 14.18 25.90 16.14
CA ILE A 8 13.93 25.02 17.28
C ILE A 8 13.26 23.70 16.83
N SER A 9 12.26 23.79 15.94
CA SER A 9 11.61 22.61 15.38
C SER A 9 12.59 21.70 14.64
N LYS A 10 13.50 22.25 13.82
CA LYS A 10 14.54 21.51 13.11
C LYS A 10 15.54 20.86 14.08
N LEU A 11 15.94 21.56 15.13
CA LEU A 11 16.83 21.05 16.17
C LEU A 11 16.19 19.89 16.94
N VAL A 12 14.93 20.01 17.33
CA VAL A 12 14.18 18.93 18.00
C VAL A 12 14.04 17.71 17.11
N SER A 13 13.76 17.93 15.81
CA SER A 13 13.68 16.83 14.82
C SER A 13 15.03 16.13 14.64
N LEU A 14 16.13 16.88 14.59
CA LEU A 14 17.47 16.33 14.48
C LEU A 14 17.88 15.57 15.75
N LEU A 15 17.51 16.10 16.93
CA LEU A 15 17.75 15.44 18.21
C LEU A 15 16.99 14.11 18.32
N SER A 16 15.75 14.04 17.84
CA SER A 16 14.97 12.81 17.84
C SER A 16 15.58 11.72 16.94
N ILE A 17 16.10 12.10 15.77
CA ILE A 17 16.81 11.18 14.87
C ILE A 17 18.12 10.69 15.51
N LEU A 18 18.89 11.58 16.12
CA LEU A 18 20.13 11.22 16.81
C LEU A 18 19.86 10.28 18.00
N LEU A 19 18.79 10.55 18.76
CA LEU A 19 18.40 9.70 19.89
C LEU A 19 18.02 8.29 19.41
N LEU A 20 17.27 8.20 18.32
CA LEU A 20 16.88 6.92 17.70
C LEU A 20 18.12 6.16 17.19
N ALA A 21 19.04 6.84 16.52
CA ALA A 21 20.31 6.27 16.07
C ALA A 21 21.18 5.80 17.26
N PHE A 22 21.20 6.54 18.36
CA PHE A 22 21.92 6.18 19.58
C PHE A 22 21.32 4.94 20.26
N VAL A 23 20.00 4.84 20.33
CA VAL A 23 19.31 3.64 20.85
C VAL A 23 19.65 2.42 20.00
N ILE A 24 19.58 2.54 18.65
CA ILE A 24 19.97 1.45 17.73
C ILE A 24 21.43 1.05 17.95
N TYR A 25 22.34 2.02 18.11
CA TYR A 25 23.75 1.76 18.38
C TYR A 25 23.95 1.00 19.71
N LEU A 26 23.27 1.41 20.79
CA LEU A 26 23.35 0.72 22.08
C LEU A 26 22.83 -0.72 22.00
N VAL A 27 21.71 -0.94 21.33
CA VAL A 27 21.15 -2.29 21.13
C VAL A 27 22.08 -3.14 20.28
N SER A 28 22.64 -2.61 19.21
CA SER A 28 23.57 -3.31 18.33
C SER A 28 24.90 -3.68 19.00
N ASN A 29 25.32 -2.89 20.00
CA ASN A 29 26.58 -3.13 20.70
C ASN A 29 26.42 -3.98 21.99
N SER A 30 25.19 -4.27 22.37
CA SER A 30 24.84 -5.19 23.45
C SER A 30 25.10 -6.62 22.97
N LYS A 31 26.15 -7.25 23.55
CA LYS A 31 26.70 -8.56 23.14
C LYS A 31 25.79 -9.78 23.35
N GLN A 32 24.48 -9.62 23.37
CA GLN A 32 23.52 -10.73 23.51
C GLN A 32 23.11 -11.19 22.10
N ASP A 33 23.57 -12.39 21.75
CA ASP A 33 23.20 -13.15 20.54
C ASP A 33 23.42 -12.42 19.20
N ALA A 34 24.63 -12.60 18.61
CA ALA A 34 25.02 -12.07 17.30
C ALA A 34 24.07 -12.45 16.13
N GLN A 35 23.22 -13.44 16.32
CA GLN A 35 22.21 -13.83 15.32
C GLN A 35 20.95 -12.97 15.35
N LEU A 36 20.60 -12.42 16.53
CA LEU A 36 19.39 -11.57 16.70
C LEU A 36 19.70 -10.08 16.50
N TYR A 37 20.92 -9.66 16.83
CA TYR A 37 21.35 -8.25 16.76
C TYR A 37 22.67 -8.13 16.00
N PRO A 38 22.64 -8.08 14.64
CA PRO A 38 23.87 -7.92 13.87
C PRO A 38 24.55 -6.58 14.15
N SER A 39 25.87 -6.56 14.20
CA SER A 39 26.64 -5.31 14.35
C SER A 39 26.44 -4.40 13.14
N LEU A 40 26.61 -3.08 13.32
CA LEU A 40 26.48 -2.12 12.23
C LEU A 40 27.39 -2.45 11.05
N ASP A 41 28.62 -2.88 11.34
CA ASP A 41 29.60 -3.29 10.30
C ASP A 41 29.12 -4.50 9.50
N GLN A 42 28.46 -5.47 10.15
CA GLN A 42 27.86 -6.63 9.48
C GLN A 42 26.67 -6.19 8.61
N ILE A 43 25.87 -5.22 9.05
CA ILE A 43 24.76 -4.69 8.26
C ILE A 43 25.30 -4.00 7.00
N PHE A 44 26.28 -3.10 7.15
CA PHE A 44 26.86 -2.36 6.01
C PHE A 44 27.58 -3.27 5.03
N SER A 45 28.37 -4.24 5.51
CA SER A 45 29.05 -5.22 4.66
C SER A 45 28.06 -6.11 3.92
N SER A 46 26.99 -6.56 4.58
CA SER A 46 25.92 -7.34 3.95
C SER A 46 25.16 -6.54 2.90
N ILE A 47 24.87 -5.27 3.14
CA ILE A 47 24.25 -4.38 2.15
C ILE A 47 25.16 -4.24 0.93
N TYR A 48 26.45 -3.96 1.14
CA TYR A 48 27.42 -3.80 0.05
C TYR A 48 27.53 -5.06 -0.80
N LEU A 49 27.70 -6.23 -0.17
CA LEU A 49 27.77 -7.53 -0.87
C LEU A 49 26.50 -7.86 -1.63
N ASN A 50 25.34 -7.59 -1.05
CA ASN A 50 24.06 -7.85 -1.68
C ASN A 50 23.79 -6.90 -2.86
N VAL A 51 24.07 -5.61 -2.72
CA VAL A 51 23.89 -4.63 -3.81
C VAL A 51 24.85 -4.90 -4.96
N SER A 52 26.06 -5.40 -4.68
CA SER A 52 27.05 -5.75 -5.71
C SER A 52 26.71 -7.06 -6.43
N SER A 53 25.80 -7.88 -5.90
CA SER A 53 25.42 -9.14 -6.53
C SER A 53 24.32 -8.93 -7.58
N GLY A 54 24.57 -9.34 -8.83
CA GLY A 54 23.57 -9.28 -9.90
C GLY A 54 22.29 -10.08 -9.60
N LYS A 55 22.38 -11.12 -8.76
CA LYS A 55 21.23 -11.93 -8.32
C LYS A 55 20.25 -11.11 -7.47
N THR A 56 20.75 -10.28 -6.57
CA THR A 56 19.91 -9.41 -5.72
C THR A 56 19.21 -8.33 -6.53
N ILE A 57 19.89 -7.75 -7.52
CA ILE A 57 19.29 -6.77 -8.42
C ILE A 57 18.13 -7.41 -9.21
N LEU A 58 18.33 -8.63 -9.75
CA LEU A 58 17.26 -9.36 -10.45
C LEU A 58 16.08 -9.70 -9.52
N ALA A 59 16.35 -10.13 -8.29
CA ALA A 59 15.31 -10.38 -7.30
C ALA A 59 14.50 -9.10 -7.01
N PHE A 60 15.17 -7.97 -6.82
CA PHE A 60 14.54 -6.68 -6.58
C PHE A 60 13.66 -6.22 -7.76
N LEU A 61 14.16 -6.35 -8.99
CA LEU A 61 13.38 -6.06 -10.19
C LEU A 61 12.14 -6.95 -10.30
N ASN A 62 12.24 -8.23 -9.98
CA ASN A 62 11.11 -9.14 -9.95
C ASN A 62 10.07 -8.72 -8.91
N THR A 63 10.49 -8.31 -7.71
CA THR A 63 9.58 -7.79 -6.68
C THR A 63 8.86 -6.53 -7.16
N ILE A 64 9.55 -5.58 -7.80
CA ILE A 64 8.93 -4.39 -8.40
C ILE A 64 7.87 -4.79 -9.43
N LEU A 65 8.17 -5.73 -10.30
CA LEU A 65 7.25 -6.20 -11.34
C LEU A 65 5.99 -6.82 -10.72
N ARG A 66 6.15 -7.62 -9.67
CA ARG A 66 5.04 -8.20 -8.89
C ARG A 66 4.16 -7.11 -8.26
N VAL A 67 4.78 -6.09 -7.66
CA VAL A 67 4.06 -4.94 -7.08
C VAL A 67 3.25 -4.22 -8.15
N ILE A 68 3.82 -3.95 -9.33
CA ILE A 68 3.11 -3.30 -10.43
C ILE A 68 1.89 -4.12 -10.87
N ILE A 69 2.03 -5.44 -11.00
CA ILE A 69 0.92 -6.33 -11.36
C ILE A 69 -0.20 -6.25 -10.32
N VAL A 70 0.14 -6.36 -9.02
CA VAL A 70 -0.87 -6.29 -7.95
C VAL A 70 -1.56 -4.93 -7.91
N LEU A 71 -0.80 -3.83 -8.05
CA LEU A 71 -1.36 -2.49 -8.10
C LEU A 71 -2.32 -2.32 -9.29
N PHE A 72 -1.96 -2.83 -10.45
CA PHE A 72 -2.80 -2.77 -11.63
C PHE A 72 -4.11 -3.54 -11.44
N VAL A 73 -4.04 -4.77 -10.88
CA VAL A 73 -5.23 -5.57 -10.59
C VAL A 73 -6.09 -4.90 -9.51
N SER A 74 -5.48 -4.37 -8.44
CA SER A 74 -6.20 -3.63 -7.39
C SER A 74 -6.87 -2.37 -7.93
N PHE A 75 -6.20 -1.64 -8.82
CA PHE A 75 -6.75 -0.46 -9.48
C PHE A 75 -7.97 -0.79 -10.34
N LEU A 76 -7.88 -1.83 -11.16
CA LEU A 76 -9.01 -2.28 -11.99
C LEU A 76 -10.20 -2.74 -11.13
N SER A 77 -9.92 -3.49 -10.07
CA SER A 77 -10.95 -3.94 -9.12
C SER A 77 -11.61 -2.75 -8.41
N ALA A 78 -10.82 -1.77 -7.98
CA ALA A 78 -11.33 -0.57 -7.33
C ALA A 78 -12.16 0.30 -8.30
N LEU A 79 -11.74 0.43 -9.56
CA LEU A 79 -12.53 1.11 -10.59
C LEU A 79 -13.88 0.43 -10.82
N LEU A 80 -13.90 -0.90 -10.93
CA LEU A 80 -15.11 -1.66 -11.11
C LEU A 80 -16.07 -1.46 -9.92
N ILE A 81 -15.57 -1.60 -8.70
CA ILE A 81 -16.35 -1.43 -7.48
C ILE A 81 -16.88 0.01 -7.36
N SER A 82 -16.06 1.01 -7.67
CA SER A 82 -16.47 2.42 -7.66
C SER A 82 -17.52 2.73 -8.74
N PHE A 83 -17.39 2.11 -9.89
CA PHE A 83 -18.43 2.21 -10.94
C PHE A 83 -19.76 1.60 -10.48
N LEU A 84 -19.74 0.42 -9.84
CA LEU A 84 -20.92 -0.20 -9.26
C LEU A 84 -21.53 0.65 -8.16
N TYR A 85 -20.70 1.27 -7.30
CA TYR A 85 -21.14 2.21 -6.28
C TYR A 85 -21.79 3.45 -6.86
N TYR A 86 -21.21 4.03 -7.92
CA TYR A 86 -21.84 5.13 -8.65
C TYR A 86 -23.21 4.74 -9.23
N TYR A 87 -23.34 3.50 -9.72
CA TYR A 87 -24.60 3.01 -10.30
C TYR A 87 -25.66 2.76 -9.23
N SER A 88 -25.27 2.18 -8.09
CA SER A 88 -26.16 1.86 -6.95
C SER A 88 -25.44 2.07 -5.62
N ARG A 89 -25.99 2.92 -4.77
CA ARG A 89 -25.46 3.17 -3.42
C ARG A 89 -25.48 1.91 -2.51
N TYR A 90 -26.40 0.99 -2.74
CA TYR A 90 -26.47 -0.30 -2.02
C TYR A 90 -25.21 -1.17 -2.19
N THR A 91 -24.44 -0.93 -3.23
CA THR A 91 -23.14 -1.60 -3.43
C THR A 91 -22.19 -1.36 -2.25
N LEU A 92 -22.19 -0.15 -1.70
CA LEU A 92 -21.34 0.20 -0.56
C LEU A 92 -21.77 -0.56 0.70
N ASP A 93 -23.07 -0.64 0.97
CA ASP A 93 -23.61 -1.33 2.14
C ASP A 93 -23.25 -2.82 2.14
N PHE A 94 -23.19 -3.43 0.94
CA PHE A 94 -22.75 -4.81 0.77
C PHE A 94 -21.24 -4.98 0.92
N ILE A 95 -20.43 -4.08 0.34
CA ILE A 95 -18.97 -4.24 0.26
C ILE A 95 -18.28 -3.72 1.53
N LYS A 96 -18.82 -2.69 2.19
CA LYS A 96 -18.22 -2.05 3.36
C LYS A 96 -17.85 -3.02 4.50
N PRO A 97 -18.71 -3.96 4.92
CA PRO A 97 -18.34 -4.93 5.95
C PRO A 97 -17.14 -5.78 5.53
N LEU A 98 -17.09 -6.21 4.25
CA LEU A 98 -15.99 -7.01 3.72
C LEU A 98 -14.67 -6.25 3.74
N LEU A 99 -14.66 -5.00 3.27
CA LEU A 99 -13.48 -4.14 3.30
C LEU A 99 -13.01 -3.89 4.75
N THR A 100 -13.93 -3.72 5.68
CA THR A 100 -13.61 -3.53 7.10
C THR A 100 -12.94 -4.75 7.70
N ILE A 101 -13.44 -5.95 7.42
CA ILE A 101 -12.83 -7.21 7.86
C ILE A 101 -11.43 -7.37 7.26
N MET A 102 -11.27 -7.09 5.96
CA MET A 102 -9.96 -7.19 5.29
C MET A 102 -8.93 -6.24 5.91
N LYS A 103 -9.33 -5.03 6.31
CA LYS A 103 -8.43 -4.05 6.96
C LYS A 103 -8.12 -4.39 8.42
N ALA A 104 -9.09 -4.95 9.12
CA ALA A 104 -8.93 -5.33 10.52
C ALA A 104 -8.05 -6.57 10.70
N ALA A 105 -7.96 -7.42 9.68
CA ALA A 105 -7.18 -8.65 9.75
C ALA A 105 -5.66 -8.35 9.77
N PRO A 106 -4.92 -8.84 10.77
CA PRO A 106 -3.47 -8.66 10.82
C PRO A 106 -2.80 -9.38 9.65
N LEU A 107 -1.79 -8.73 9.05
CA LEU A 107 -1.07 -9.24 7.88
C LEU A 107 -0.55 -10.67 8.11
N ALA A 108 -0.05 -10.96 9.31
CA ALA A 108 0.44 -12.29 9.67
C ALA A 108 -0.67 -13.34 9.57
N ALA A 109 -1.88 -13.05 10.05
CA ALA A 109 -3.02 -13.97 9.98
C ALA A 109 -3.44 -14.24 8.54
N ILE A 110 -3.51 -13.21 7.69
CA ILE A 110 -3.78 -13.35 6.26
C ILE A 110 -2.72 -14.23 5.60
N SER A 111 -1.44 -14.01 5.92
CA SER A 111 -0.33 -14.76 5.35
C SER A 111 -0.40 -16.24 5.72
N VAL A 112 -0.63 -16.56 6.99
CA VAL A 112 -0.77 -17.95 7.46
C VAL A 112 -1.97 -18.62 6.80
N TYR A 113 -3.11 -17.95 6.71
CA TYR A 113 -4.31 -18.48 6.06
C TYR A 113 -4.06 -18.83 4.58
N ILE A 114 -3.44 -17.91 3.83
CA ILE A 114 -3.09 -18.13 2.42
C ILE A 114 -2.06 -19.26 2.29
N PHE A 115 -1.10 -19.34 3.20
CA PHE A 115 -0.10 -20.38 3.19
C PHE A 115 -0.74 -21.78 3.37
N MET A 116 -1.74 -21.90 4.24
CA MET A 116 -2.45 -23.14 4.48
C MET A 116 -3.39 -23.55 3.35
N THR A 117 -4.05 -22.58 2.72
CA THR A 117 -5.09 -22.82 1.70
C THR A 117 -4.50 -22.96 0.30
N VAL A 118 -3.55 -22.13 -0.08
CA VAL A 118 -2.97 -22.09 -1.42
C VAL A 118 -1.76 -23.01 -1.49
N LYS A 119 -1.97 -24.28 -1.85
CA LYS A 119 -0.93 -25.32 -1.93
C LYS A 119 -0.59 -25.67 -3.38
N GLY A 120 0.53 -26.36 -3.59
CA GLY A 120 0.94 -26.89 -4.88
C GLY A 120 1.94 -26.00 -5.64
N LYS A 121 2.44 -26.51 -6.77
CA LYS A 121 3.51 -25.87 -7.57
C LYS A 121 3.15 -24.46 -8.08
N LEU A 122 1.89 -24.22 -8.42
CA LEU A 122 1.37 -22.91 -8.84
C LEU A 122 1.03 -22.01 -7.64
N GLY A 123 0.74 -22.59 -6.48
CA GLY A 123 0.36 -21.84 -5.28
C GLY A 123 1.52 -21.06 -4.68
N THR A 124 2.71 -21.66 -4.64
CA THR A 124 3.89 -21.04 -4.01
C THR A 124 4.21 -19.64 -4.58
N PRO A 125 4.35 -19.45 -5.91
CA PRO A 125 4.62 -18.12 -6.46
C PRO A 125 3.41 -17.18 -6.39
N LEU A 126 2.19 -17.69 -6.27
CA LEU A 126 0.97 -16.87 -6.25
C LEU A 126 0.67 -16.25 -4.87
N ARG A 127 1.16 -16.87 -3.78
CA ARG A 127 0.90 -16.43 -2.40
C ARG A 127 1.24 -14.95 -2.14
N PRO A 128 2.43 -14.43 -2.49
CA PRO A 128 2.75 -13.02 -2.24
C PRO A 128 1.81 -12.06 -2.97
N TYR A 129 1.39 -12.42 -4.19
CA TYR A 129 0.42 -11.61 -4.94
C TYR A 129 -0.93 -11.54 -4.23
N LEU A 130 -1.45 -12.68 -3.75
CA LEU A 130 -2.74 -12.74 -3.06
C LEU A 130 -2.70 -11.97 -1.74
N ILE A 131 -1.66 -12.14 -0.94
CA ILE A 131 -1.48 -11.43 0.32
C ILE A 131 -1.46 -9.91 0.07
N THR A 132 -0.64 -9.46 -0.87
CA THR A 132 -0.51 -8.04 -1.18
C THR A 132 -1.81 -7.47 -1.75
N TYR A 133 -2.49 -8.22 -2.63
CA TYR A 133 -3.78 -7.82 -3.18
C TYR A 133 -4.85 -7.64 -2.10
N LEU A 134 -4.99 -8.60 -1.19
CA LEU A 134 -5.99 -8.54 -0.11
C LEU A 134 -5.77 -7.35 0.83
N VAL A 135 -4.54 -6.93 1.04
CA VAL A 135 -4.21 -5.77 1.89
C VAL A 135 -4.40 -4.45 1.14
N THR A 136 -4.04 -4.40 -0.14
CA THR A 136 -4.10 -3.14 -0.92
C THR A 136 -5.49 -2.84 -1.47
N LEU A 137 -6.29 -3.86 -1.79
CA LEU A 137 -7.63 -3.72 -2.36
C LEU A 137 -8.55 -2.81 -1.53
N PRO A 138 -8.74 -3.02 -0.20
CA PRO A 138 -9.68 -2.22 0.57
C PRO A 138 -9.28 -0.73 0.60
N ILE A 139 -8.00 -0.43 0.66
CA ILE A 139 -7.50 0.95 0.69
C ILE A 139 -7.73 1.64 -0.65
N THR A 140 -7.49 0.93 -1.75
CA THR A 140 -7.72 1.46 -3.11
C THR A 140 -9.20 1.71 -3.37
N VAL A 141 -10.06 0.77 -2.96
CA VAL A 141 -11.52 0.89 -3.11
C VAL A 141 -12.06 2.07 -2.32
N GLU A 142 -11.68 2.20 -1.05
CA GLU A 142 -12.13 3.32 -0.22
C GLU A 142 -11.66 4.67 -0.75
N GLY A 143 -10.40 4.75 -1.21
CA GLY A 143 -9.89 5.97 -1.82
C GLY A 143 -10.69 6.37 -3.08
N PHE A 144 -11.14 5.41 -3.86
CA PHE A 144 -11.96 5.69 -5.05
C PHE A 144 -13.41 6.04 -4.71
N ILE A 145 -13.99 5.40 -3.70
CA ILE A 145 -15.32 5.75 -3.19
C ILE A 145 -15.31 7.15 -2.61
N SER A 146 -14.32 7.48 -1.77
CA SER A 146 -14.14 8.84 -1.23
C SER A 146 -13.99 9.87 -2.35
N ALA A 147 -13.27 9.53 -3.42
CA ALA A 147 -13.15 10.42 -4.58
C ALA A 147 -14.49 10.74 -5.26
N ILE A 148 -15.45 9.81 -5.24
CA ILE A 148 -16.82 10.05 -5.74
C ILE A 148 -17.60 10.92 -4.77
N ASP A 149 -17.48 10.64 -3.47
CA ASP A 149 -18.25 11.34 -2.42
C ASP A 149 -17.76 12.78 -2.20
N ASP A 150 -16.49 13.07 -2.50
CA ASP A 150 -15.90 14.41 -2.40
C ASP A 150 -16.26 15.34 -3.57
N ILE A 151 -17.00 14.85 -4.58
CA ILE A 151 -17.49 15.70 -5.67
C ILE A 151 -18.53 16.69 -5.12
N SER A 152 -18.32 17.98 -5.38
CA SER A 152 -19.17 19.05 -4.83
C SER A 152 -20.64 18.88 -5.21
N PRO A 153 -21.58 19.20 -4.29
CA PRO A 153 -23.02 19.11 -4.54
C PRO A 153 -23.51 19.93 -5.74
N SER A 154 -22.87 21.08 -6.02
CA SER A 154 -23.17 21.92 -7.18
C SER A 154 -22.97 21.17 -8.50
N ILE A 155 -21.81 20.50 -8.64
CA ILE A 155 -21.50 19.67 -9.83
C ILE A 155 -22.49 18.50 -9.94
N LEU A 156 -22.84 17.88 -8.81
CA LEU A 156 -23.81 16.79 -8.80
C LEU A 156 -25.22 17.23 -9.27
N CYS A 157 -25.64 18.45 -8.93
CA CYS A 157 -26.90 19.04 -9.42
C CYS A 157 -26.87 19.24 -10.94
N GLU A 158 -25.82 19.82 -11.49
CA GLU A 158 -25.63 19.99 -12.94
C GLU A 158 -25.63 18.65 -13.68
N LEU A 159 -24.99 17.64 -13.12
CA LEU A 159 -24.94 16.29 -13.67
C LEU A 159 -26.29 15.57 -13.68
N ARG A 160 -27.19 15.91 -12.74
CA ARG A 160 -28.56 15.37 -12.74
C ARG A 160 -29.38 15.90 -13.91
N ILE A 161 -29.21 17.16 -14.25
CA ILE A 161 -29.93 17.84 -15.34
C ILE A 161 -29.40 17.39 -16.71
N THR A 162 -28.10 17.10 -16.79
CA THR A 162 -27.48 16.65 -18.05
C THR A 162 -28.06 15.29 -18.50
N GLN A 163 -28.62 15.27 -19.70
CA GLN A 163 -29.13 14.03 -20.30
C GLN A 163 -27.97 13.13 -20.77
N GLY A 164 -28.13 11.81 -20.66
CA GLY A 164 -27.17 10.84 -21.17
C GLY A 164 -27.03 9.59 -20.30
N PRO A 165 -26.51 8.51 -20.88
CA PRO A 165 -26.36 7.24 -20.16
C PRO A 165 -25.30 7.34 -19.03
N LYS A 166 -25.57 6.66 -17.92
CA LYS A 166 -24.76 6.72 -16.70
C LYS A 166 -23.28 6.39 -16.94
N TYR A 167 -22.97 5.41 -17.80
CA TYR A 167 -21.59 5.01 -18.08
C TYR A 167 -20.77 6.10 -18.77
N LEU A 168 -21.39 6.89 -19.67
CA LEU A 168 -20.72 8.02 -20.30
C LEU A 168 -20.45 9.16 -19.31
N LYS A 169 -21.38 9.42 -18.39
CA LYS A 169 -21.19 10.39 -17.31
C LYS A 169 -20.05 9.97 -16.40
N PHE A 170 -20.00 8.70 -16.00
CA PHE A 170 -18.92 8.18 -15.18
C PHE A 170 -17.56 8.38 -15.86
N ASN A 171 -17.42 7.95 -17.10
CA ASN A 171 -16.13 7.98 -17.79
C ASN A 171 -15.69 9.40 -18.19
N LYS A 172 -16.63 10.24 -18.68
CA LYS A 172 -16.29 11.59 -19.20
C LYS A 172 -16.26 12.67 -18.13
N ILE A 173 -16.94 12.49 -16.99
CA ILE A 173 -17.09 13.54 -15.99
C ILE A 173 -16.57 13.10 -14.64
N TYR A 174 -17.08 12.00 -14.07
CA TYR A 174 -16.64 11.54 -12.75
C TYR A 174 -15.18 11.14 -12.73
N PHE A 175 -14.72 10.34 -13.67
CA PHE A 175 -13.35 9.86 -13.71
C PHE A 175 -12.31 11.00 -13.82
N PRO A 176 -12.47 12.01 -14.68
CA PRO A 176 -11.57 13.17 -14.69
C PRO A 176 -11.60 13.99 -13.39
N LEU A 177 -12.77 14.17 -12.77
CA LEU A 177 -12.89 14.87 -11.49
C LEU A 177 -12.19 14.12 -10.34
N MET A 178 -12.30 12.80 -10.34
CA MET A 178 -11.66 11.93 -9.35
C MET A 178 -10.14 11.83 -9.51
N ARG A 179 -9.57 12.25 -10.65
CA ARG A 179 -8.15 12.03 -11.00
C ARG A 179 -7.18 12.40 -9.90
N ARG A 180 -7.39 13.53 -9.23
CA ARG A 180 -6.52 13.98 -8.13
C ARG A 180 -6.53 12.99 -6.97
N HIS A 181 -7.70 12.55 -6.53
CA HIS A 181 -7.85 11.59 -5.44
C HIS A 181 -7.32 10.20 -5.83
N ILE A 182 -7.55 9.78 -7.07
CA ILE A 182 -7.02 8.52 -7.61
C ILE A 182 -5.49 8.52 -7.55
N ILE A 183 -4.83 9.59 -8.00
CA ILE A 183 -3.37 9.71 -7.96
C ILE A 183 -2.86 9.65 -6.52
N LEU A 184 -3.49 10.37 -5.58
CA LEU A 184 -3.10 10.34 -4.17
C LEU A 184 -3.25 8.94 -3.57
N THR A 185 -4.35 8.26 -3.85
CA THR A 185 -4.59 6.89 -3.41
C THR A 185 -3.55 5.93 -3.99
N LEU A 186 -3.21 6.07 -5.27
CA LEU A 186 -2.18 5.26 -5.90
C LEU A 186 -0.80 5.48 -5.28
N LEU A 187 -0.41 6.72 -5.03
CA LEU A 187 0.86 7.03 -4.36
C LEU A 187 0.93 6.40 -2.96
N GLN A 188 -0.15 6.47 -2.20
CA GLN A 188 -0.24 5.85 -0.89
C GLN A 188 -0.16 4.32 -0.97
N THR A 189 -0.87 3.72 -1.93
CA THR A 189 -0.90 2.26 -2.08
C THR A 189 0.38 1.69 -2.67
N ILE A 190 1.15 2.44 -3.47
CA ILE A 190 2.47 2.02 -3.95
C ILE A 190 3.41 1.72 -2.78
N GLY A 191 3.55 2.65 -1.84
CA GLY A 191 4.43 2.45 -0.68
C GLY A 191 3.99 1.28 0.20
N LEU A 192 2.68 1.15 0.43
CA LEU A 192 2.13 0.06 1.21
C LEU A 192 2.31 -1.30 0.52
N SER A 193 1.98 -1.39 -0.76
CA SER A 193 2.08 -2.65 -1.53
C SER A 193 3.52 -3.15 -1.62
N PHE A 194 4.49 -2.24 -1.75
CA PHE A 194 5.90 -2.60 -1.76
C PHE A 194 6.33 -3.21 -0.41
N LYS A 195 5.96 -2.55 0.70
CA LYS A 195 6.22 -3.07 2.05
C LYS A 195 5.59 -4.45 2.27
N VAL A 196 4.32 -4.60 1.90
CA VAL A 196 3.58 -5.86 2.09
C VAL A 196 4.13 -6.97 1.19
N MET A 197 4.50 -6.65 -0.07
CA MET A 197 5.06 -7.63 -1.00
C MET A 197 6.37 -8.21 -0.48
N ILE A 198 7.30 -7.38 0.01
CA ILE A 198 8.57 -7.85 0.58
C ILE A 198 8.31 -8.76 1.79
N MET A 199 7.41 -8.36 2.69
CA MET A 199 7.05 -9.18 3.84
C MET A 199 6.40 -10.50 3.43
N ALA A 200 5.52 -10.46 2.43
CA ALA A 200 4.85 -11.66 1.91
C ALA A 200 5.85 -12.61 1.23
N GLU A 201 6.79 -12.09 0.45
CA GLU A 201 7.87 -12.90 -0.16
C GLU A 201 8.73 -13.55 0.90
N TYR A 202 9.11 -12.82 1.95
CA TYR A 202 9.89 -13.35 3.06
C TYR A 202 9.16 -14.45 3.84
N LEU A 203 7.85 -14.29 4.09
CA LEU A 203 7.05 -15.28 4.80
C LEU A 203 6.73 -16.52 3.96
N CYS A 204 6.80 -16.43 2.62
CA CYS A 204 6.45 -17.50 1.70
C CYS A 204 7.67 -18.29 1.19
N GLN A 205 8.89 -17.90 1.58
CA GLN A 205 10.11 -18.67 1.31
C GLN A 205 10.18 -19.90 2.19
#